data_0eee6c1aa9cd209338a35fa7bf72b0bf
#
_entry.id   0eee6c1aa9cd209338a35fa7bf72b0bf
#
_cell.length_a   1.000
_cell.length_b   1.000
_cell.length_c   1.000
_cell.angle_alpha   90.00
_cell.angle_beta   90.00
_cell.angle_gamma   90.00
#
_symmetry.space_group_name_H-M   'P 1'
#
loop_
_entity.id
_entity.type
_entity.pdbx_description
1 polymer ?
#
loop_
_entity_poly.entity_id
_entity_poly.type
_entity_poly.pdbx_seq_one_letter_code
_entity_poly.pdbx_strand_id
1 'polypeptide(L)'
;LAADLLIEAEHGTDTSVVLVTPSSTLAGSVDAELHRQLADLPEVRATAARAALGPNGGCVVVDNIDDACTVANAYAPEHLQIAVRETDVEYCVDQIDHAGEMLIGQHTPFSAANFVIGCPASLPTSGFAHVSSGITAQAFLKRTAVARADEHALERMAPSIIALADHEGFPAHAAAIRRRQH
;
A
#
# COMPACT_ATOMS: atom_id res chain seq x y z
N LEU A 1 -11.63 15.37 -8.25
CA LEU A 1 -10.21 15.44 -7.83
C LEU A 1 -10.01 16.46 -6.70
N ALA A 2 -10.38 17.73 -6.85
CA ALA A 2 -10.18 18.73 -5.79
C ALA A 2 -10.90 18.32 -4.49
N ALA A 3 -12.16 17.87 -4.58
CA ALA A 3 -12.90 17.37 -3.43
C ALA A 3 -12.26 16.14 -2.80
N ASP A 4 -11.72 15.23 -3.62
CA ASP A 4 -11.05 14.01 -3.11
C ASP A 4 -9.76 14.35 -2.34
N LEU A 5 -8.96 15.30 -2.85
CA LEU A 5 -7.77 15.79 -2.14
C LEU A 5 -8.12 16.44 -0.79
N LEU A 6 -9.29 17.10 -0.69
CA LEU A 6 -9.73 17.74 0.56
C LEU A 6 -10.18 16.74 1.61
N ILE A 7 -10.65 15.55 1.23
CA ILE A 7 -11.07 14.50 2.18
C ILE A 7 -9.93 14.19 3.17
N GLU A 8 -8.76 13.87 2.66
CA GLU A 8 -7.63 13.54 3.52
C GLU A 8 -6.92 14.79 4.06
N ALA A 9 -6.94 15.90 3.31
CA ALA A 9 -6.30 17.15 3.74
C ALA A 9 -6.94 17.77 4.98
N GLU A 10 -8.23 17.55 5.24
CA GLU A 10 -8.92 18.12 6.40
C GLU A 10 -8.66 17.38 7.73
N HIS A 11 -7.94 16.23 7.70
CA HIS A 11 -7.74 15.41 8.90
C HIS A 11 -6.84 16.10 9.94
N GLY A 12 -5.69 16.65 9.52
CA GLY A 12 -4.76 17.28 10.44
C GLY A 12 -3.66 18.09 9.75
N THR A 13 -3.00 18.94 10.55
CA THR A 13 -1.90 19.80 10.04
C THR A 13 -0.61 19.03 9.76
N ASP A 14 -0.53 17.77 10.14
CA ASP A 14 0.56 16.81 9.90
C ASP A 14 0.29 15.87 8.72
N THR A 15 -0.88 15.97 8.11
CA THR A 15 -1.25 15.21 6.91
C THR A 15 -0.45 15.72 5.70
N SER A 16 -0.14 14.80 4.77
CA SER A 16 0.48 15.08 3.48
C SER A 16 -0.43 14.60 2.36
N VAL A 17 -0.78 15.47 1.42
CA VAL A 17 -1.65 15.16 0.28
C VAL A 17 -0.97 15.62 -1.00
N VAL A 18 -0.87 14.72 -1.99
CA VAL A 18 -0.15 14.98 -3.24
C VAL A 18 -1.03 14.63 -4.44
N LEU A 19 -1.15 15.57 -5.36
CA LEU A 19 -1.64 15.30 -6.72
C LEU A 19 -0.45 14.98 -7.62
N VAL A 20 -0.51 13.84 -8.31
CA VAL A 20 0.44 13.51 -9.38
C VAL A 20 -0.29 13.48 -10.70
N THR A 21 0.17 14.24 -11.71
CA THR A 21 -0.51 14.32 -13.00
C THR A 21 0.45 14.68 -14.15
N PRO A 22 0.27 14.09 -15.36
CA PRO A 22 1.02 14.52 -16.53
C PRO A 22 0.43 15.79 -17.19
N SER A 23 -0.57 16.45 -16.59
CA SER A 23 -1.26 17.60 -17.16
C SER A 23 -1.12 18.84 -16.29
N SER A 24 -0.28 19.77 -16.71
CA SER A 24 -0.17 21.08 -16.05
C SER A 24 -1.47 21.90 -16.09
N THR A 25 -2.27 21.73 -17.14
CA THR A 25 -3.59 22.34 -17.24
C THR A 25 -4.55 21.79 -16.19
N LEU A 26 -4.55 20.48 -15.97
CA LEU A 26 -5.35 19.85 -14.92
C LEU A 26 -4.87 20.31 -13.53
N ALA A 27 -3.57 20.36 -13.31
CA ALA A 27 -2.99 20.85 -12.07
C ALA A 27 -3.49 22.25 -11.72
N GLY A 28 -3.43 23.19 -12.68
CA GLY A 28 -3.95 24.55 -12.49
C GLY A 28 -5.47 24.62 -12.24
N SER A 29 -6.24 23.76 -12.91
CA SER A 29 -7.68 23.69 -12.70
C SER A 29 -8.05 23.14 -11.32
N VAL A 30 -7.30 22.13 -10.84
CA VAL A 30 -7.47 21.55 -9.50
C VAL A 30 -7.10 22.58 -8.43
N ASP A 31 -5.99 23.30 -8.61
CA ASP A 31 -5.56 24.34 -7.69
C ASP A 31 -6.61 25.45 -7.53
N ALA A 32 -7.15 25.96 -8.64
CA ALA A 32 -8.21 26.97 -8.62
C ALA A 32 -9.47 26.47 -7.90
N GLU A 33 -9.84 25.22 -8.11
CA GLU A 33 -11.02 24.62 -7.47
C GLU A 33 -10.78 24.32 -5.99
N LEU A 34 -9.55 23.93 -5.58
CA LEU A 34 -9.16 23.80 -4.18
C LEU A 34 -9.30 25.11 -3.43
N HIS A 35 -8.81 26.22 -4.01
CA HIS A 35 -8.96 27.54 -3.40
C HIS A 35 -10.44 27.92 -3.20
N ARG A 36 -11.30 27.58 -4.15
CA ARG A 36 -12.75 27.83 -4.04
C ARG A 36 -13.37 26.99 -2.92
N GLN A 37 -13.08 25.67 -2.87
CA GLN A 37 -13.70 24.77 -1.89
C GLN A 37 -13.16 25.00 -0.46
N LEU A 38 -11.90 25.40 -0.32
CA LEU A 38 -11.31 25.76 0.98
C LEU A 38 -12.05 26.90 1.67
N ALA A 39 -12.66 27.81 0.90
CA ALA A 39 -13.43 28.93 1.45
C ALA A 39 -14.74 28.47 2.11
N ASP A 40 -15.25 27.32 1.74
CA ASP A 40 -16.50 26.75 2.28
C ASP A 40 -16.27 25.87 3.54
N LEU A 41 -15.00 25.56 3.87
CA LEU A 41 -14.67 24.74 5.03
C LEU A 41 -14.64 25.57 6.34
N PRO A 42 -15.00 24.95 7.47
CA PRO A 42 -14.72 25.53 8.79
C PRO A 42 -13.23 25.83 8.95
N GLU A 43 -12.87 26.94 9.61
CA GLU A 43 -11.48 27.43 9.69
C GLU A 43 -10.48 26.41 10.22
N VAL A 44 -10.89 25.55 11.18
CA VAL A 44 -10.04 24.47 11.70
C VAL A 44 -9.68 23.48 10.60
N ARG A 45 -10.66 23.12 9.76
CA ARG A 45 -10.46 22.17 8.62
C ARG A 45 -9.69 22.82 7.47
N ALA A 46 -10.02 24.09 7.17
CA ALA A 46 -9.29 24.86 6.17
C ALA A 46 -7.80 25.04 6.54
N THR A 47 -7.49 25.26 7.82
CA THR A 47 -6.11 25.35 8.30
C THR A 47 -5.36 24.02 8.13
N ALA A 48 -5.98 22.89 8.49
CA ALA A 48 -5.40 21.56 8.26
C ALA A 48 -5.15 21.32 6.77
N ALA A 49 -6.16 21.58 5.93
CA ALA A 49 -6.06 21.36 4.48
C ALA A 49 -4.99 22.24 3.81
N ARG A 50 -4.83 23.49 4.24
CA ARG A 50 -3.74 24.36 3.74
C ARG A 50 -2.35 23.82 4.11
N ALA A 51 -2.20 23.24 5.30
CA ALA A 51 -0.95 22.64 5.70
C ALA A 51 -0.65 21.35 4.89
N ALA A 52 -1.66 20.49 4.74
CA ALA A 52 -1.55 19.22 4.03
C ALA A 52 -1.25 19.36 2.53
N LEU A 53 -1.86 20.36 1.88
CA LEU A 53 -1.73 20.62 0.43
C LEU A 53 -0.58 21.58 0.08
N GLY A 54 -0.04 22.32 1.06
CA GLY A 54 1.02 23.30 0.86
C GLY A 54 2.38 22.79 1.39
N PRO A 55 2.76 23.13 2.64
CA PRO A 55 4.10 22.78 3.15
C PRO A 55 4.36 21.28 3.25
N ASN A 56 3.33 20.45 3.42
CA ASN A 56 3.47 19.01 3.59
C ASN A 56 3.21 18.21 2.31
N GLY A 57 2.60 18.80 1.29
CA GLY A 57 2.18 18.11 0.07
C GLY A 57 2.25 18.99 -1.16
N GLY A 58 1.28 18.86 -2.06
CA GLY A 58 1.18 19.72 -3.24
C GLY A 58 0.91 18.98 -4.54
N CYS A 59 1.46 19.46 -5.64
CA CYS A 59 1.28 18.88 -6.96
C CYS A 59 2.63 18.57 -7.62
N VAL A 60 2.75 17.35 -8.14
CA VAL A 60 3.87 16.89 -8.95
C VAL A 60 3.39 16.74 -10.39
N VAL A 61 3.91 17.57 -11.29
CA VAL A 61 3.67 17.43 -12.72
C VAL A 61 4.78 16.58 -13.32
N VAL A 62 4.39 15.48 -13.97
CA VAL A 62 5.29 14.48 -14.57
C VAL A 62 5.14 14.47 -16.09
N ASP A 63 6.01 13.78 -16.80
CA ASP A 63 5.96 13.73 -18.26
C ASP A 63 4.92 12.73 -18.81
N ASN A 64 4.68 11.63 -18.09
CA ASN A 64 3.83 10.54 -18.54
C ASN A 64 3.26 9.74 -17.34
N ILE A 65 2.50 8.69 -17.65
CA ILE A 65 1.86 7.82 -16.64
C ILE A 65 2.88 6.94 -15.89
N ASP A 66 3.97 6.54 -16.53
CA ASP A 66 5.01 5.71 -15.94
C ASP A 66 5.73 6.46 -14.83
N ASP A 67 6.03 7.73 -15.09
CA ASP A 67 6.61 8.63 -14.09
C ASP A 67 5.63 8.87 -12.93
N ALA A 68 4.32 8.94 -13.22
CA ALA A 68 3.30 9.05 -12.17
C ALA A 68 3.29 7.81 -11.26
N CYS A 69 3.34 6.60 -11.82
CA CYS A 69 3.44 5.36 -11.06
C CYS A 69 4.74 5.29 -10.25
N THR A 70 5.86 5.75 -10.83
CA THR A 70 7.15 5.84 -10.15
C THR A 70 7.10 6.76 -8.93
N VAL A 71 6.48 7.94 -9.07
CA VAL A 71 6.29 8.88 -7.96
C VAL A 71 5.38 8.29 -6.89
N ALA A 72 4.28 7.64 -7.27
CA ALA A 72 3.36 6.98 -6.35
C ALA A 72 4.07 5.90 -5.53
N ASN A 73 4.84 5.04 -6.17
CA ASN A 73 5.64 4.01 -5.50
C ASN A 73 6.69 4.61 -4.56
N ALA A 74 7.41 5.65 -4.98
CA ALA A 74 8.42 6.29 -4.15
C ALA A 74 7.81 6.97 -2.92
N TYR A 75 6.62 7.54 -3.06
CA TYR A 75 5.87 8.16 -1.97
C TYR A 75 5.26 7.14 -1.02
N ALA A 76 4.82 5.99 -1.55
CA ALA A 76 4.16 4.90 -0.82
C ALA A 76 3.00 5.39 0.06
N PRO A 77 1.94 5.93 -0.55
CA PRO A 77 0.85 6.56 0.17
C PRO A 77 0.07 5.55 1.02
N GLU A 78 -0.53 6.05 2.09
CA GLU A 78 -1.54 5.32 2.86
C GLU A 78 -2.77 5.05 1.98
N HIS A 79 -3.30 6.11 1.38
CA HIS A 79 -4.43 6.08 0.46
C HIS A 79 -3.98 6.55 -0.93
N LEU A 80 -4.27 5.77 -1.96
CA LEU A 80 -4.01 6.14 -3.34
C LEU A 80 -5.29 6.09 -4.16
N GLN A 81 -5.66 7.20 -4.80
CA GLN A 81 -6.72 7.18 -5.80
C GLN A 81 -6.14 7.18 -7.21
N ILE A 82 -6.53 6.19 -8.00
CA ILE A 82 -6.18 6.05 -9.42
C ILE A 82 -7.32 6.67 -10.24
N ALA A 83 -7.16 7.94 -10.61
CA ALA A 83 -8.13 8.74 -11.35
C ALA A 83 -7.66 8.99 -12.79
N VAL A 84 -7.42 7.93 -13.53
CA VAL A 84 -6.93 7.92 -14.91
C VAL A 84 -8.04 7.52 -15.88
N ARG A 85 -7.75 7.50 -17.19
CA ARG A 85 -8.68 6.93 -18.18
C ARG A 85 -8.85 5.43 -17.93
N GLU A 86 -10.02 4.91 -18.23
CA GLU A 86 -10.33 3.48 -18.03
C GLU A 86 -9.31 2.54 -18.69
N THR A 87 -8.80 2.94 -19.86
CA THR A 87 -7.76 2.18 -20.58
C THR A 87 -6.43 2.07 -19.85
N ASP A 88 -6.16 2.96 -18.92
CA ASP A 88 -4.87 3.06 -18.23
C ASP A 88 -4.95 2.48 -16.79
N VAL A 89 -6.16 2.12 -16.33
CA VAL A 89 -6.41 1.64 -14.95
C VAL A 89 -5.62 0.38 -14.64
N GLU A 90 -5.80 -0.68 -15.44
CA GLU A 90 -5.11 -1.97 -15.21
C GLU A 90 -3.59 -1.80 -15.22
N TYR A 91 -3.09 -0.98 -16.16
CA TYR A 91 -1.67 -0.66 -16.21
C TYR A 91 -1.18 -0.01 -14.91
N CYS A 92 -1.88 1.00 -14.40
CA CYS A 92 -1.50 1.65 -13.15
C CYS A 92 -1.53 0.68 -11.96
N VAL A 93 -2.56 -0.17 -11.89
CA VAL A 93 -2.69 -1.17 -10.82
C VAL A 93 -1.52 -2.15 -10.84
N ASP A 94 -1.09 -2.58 -12.05
CA ASP A 94 0.03 -3.52 -12.22
C ASP A 94 1.41 -2.88 -11.94
N GLN A 95 1.53 -1.55 -12.07
CA GLN A 95 2.79 -0.84 -11.87
C GLN A 95 2.98 -0.30 -10.43
N ILE A 96 1.92 -0.30 -9.62
CA ILE A 96 1.97 0.27 -8.27
C ILE A 96 2.05 -0.85 -7.23
N ASP A 97 3.20 -0.97 -6.59
CA ASP A 97 3.50 -1.98 -5.56
C ASP A 97 3.32 -1.44 -4.14
N HIS A 98 3.41 -0.11 -3.96
CA HIS A 98 3.55 0.52 -2.66
C HIS A 98 2.43 1.51 -2.37
N ALA A 99 1.27 0.98 -1.96
CA ALA A 99 0.16 1.76 -1.43
C ALA A 99 -0.52 0.98 -0.30
N GLY A 100 -1.04 1.67 0.71
CA GLY A 100 -1.82 1.05 1.77
C GLY A 100 -3.16 0.54 1.24
N GLU A 101 -3.83 1.34 0.41
CA GLU A 101 -4.97 0.95 -0.42
C GLU A 101 -4.95 1.68 -1.76
N MET A 102 -5.60 1.08 -2.77
CA MET A 102 -5.82 1.68 -4.08
C MET A 102 -7.32 1.80 -4.35
N LEU A 103 -7.77 3.02 -4.60
CA LEU A 103 -9.16 3.36 -4.93
C LEU A 103 -9.25 3.75 -6.40
N ILE A 104 -10.10 3.06 -7.15
CA ILE A 104 -10.10 3.15 -8.61
C ILE A 104 -11.29 3.94 -9.11
N GLY A 105 -10.99 4.98 -9.89
CA GLY A 105 -11.97 5.78 -10.61
C GLY A 105 -12.72 6.80 -9.73
N GLN A 106 -13.57 7.59 -10.40
CA GLN A 106 -14.27 8.72 -9.77
C GLN A 106 -15.42 8.33 -8.82
N HIS A 107 -15.84 7.07 -8.85
CA HIS A 107 -16.95 6.57 -8.01
C HIS A 107 -16.46 5.83 -6.77
N THR A 108 -15.16 5.87 -6.51
CA THR A 108 -14.54 5.23 -5.34
C THR A 108 -13.75 6.29 -4.54
N PRO A 109 -14.42 7.28 -3.95
CA PRO A 109 -13.75 8.32 -3.16
C PRO A 109 -13.24 7.75 -1.83
N PHE A 110 -12.26 8.39 -1.23
CA PHE A 110 -11.72 8.03 0.10
C PHE A 110 -12.81 7.93 1.17
N SER A 111 -13.81 8.82 1.16
CA SER A 111 -14.94 8.73 2.10
C SER A 111 -15.69 7.40 2.02
N ALA A 112 -15.81 6.81 0.85
CA ALA A 112 -16.47 5.50 0.70
C ALA A 112 -15.58 4.38 1.29
N ALA A 113 -14.27 4.44 1.08
CA ALA A 113 -13.30 3.51 1.67
C ALA A 113 -13.28 3.62 3.19
N ASN A 114 -13.19 4.83 3.72
CA ASN A 114 -13.12 5.09 5.14
C ASN A 114 -14.38 4.62 5.91
N PHE A 115 -15.55 4.60 5.27
CA PHE A 115 -16.80 4.37 6.00
C PHE A 115 -17.57 3.12 5.62
N VAL A 116 -17.58 2.68 4.34
CA VAL A 116 -18.56 1.68 3.89
C VAL A 116 -18.07 0.60 2.93
N ILE A 117 -17.01 0.81 2.15
CA ILE A 117 -16.53 -0.18 1.15
C ILE A 117 -15.93 -1.43 1.82
N GLY A 118 -15.39 -1.29 3.03
CA GLY A 118 -14.79 -2.40 3.77
C GLY A 118 -13.29 -2.57 3.54
N CYS A 119 -12.61 -1.55 3.04
CA CYS A 119 -11.15 -1.47 3.10
C CYS A 119 -10.67 -1.45 4.55
N PRO A 120 -9.43 -1.88 4.85
CA PRO A 120 -8.88 -1.75 6.18
C PRO A 120 -8.85 -0.30 6.65
N ALA A 121 -9.43 0.00 7.82
CA ALA A 121 -9.42 1.35 8.40
C ALA A 121 -8.07 1.74 9.01
N SER A 122 -7.19 0.76 9.27
CA SER A 122 -5.82 0.99 9.76
C SER A 122 -4.86 0.61 8.67
N LEU A 123 -4.27 1.60 8.06
CA LEU A 123 -3.37 1.50 6.91
C LEU A 123 -1.94 1.91 7.29
N PRO A 124 -0.92 1.48 6.54
CA PRO A 124 0.45 1.89 6.78
C PRO A 124 0.66 3.35 6.39
N THR A 125 1.13 4.19 7.34
CA THR A 125 1.42 5.60 7.15
C THR A 125 2.91 5.87 6.91
N SER A 126 3.29 7.09 6.57
CA SER A 126 4.69 7.56 6.52
C SER A 126 5.61 6.69 5.66
N GLY A 127 5.12 6.22 4.52
CA GLY A 127 5.88 5.37 3.60
C GLY A 127 5.99 3.90 4.02
N PHE A 128 5.37 3.49 5.13
CA PHE A 128 5.42 2.07 5.55
C PHE A 128 4.67 1.12 4.60
N ALA A 129 3.93 1.63 3.62
CA ALA A 129 3.38 0.81 2.54
C ALA A 129 4.45 0.08 1.70
N HIS A 130 5.72 0.48 1.78
CA HIS A 130 6.84 -0.30 1.23
C HIS A 130 7.02 -1.69 1.87
N VAL A 131 6.61 -1.89 3.12
CA VAL A 131 6.94 -3.10 3.89
C VAL A 131 5.76 -3.69 4.66
N SER A 132 4.62 -3.03 4.70
CA SER A 132 3.45 -3.48 5.45
C SER A 132 2.14 -3.20 4.71
N SER A 133 1.11 -3.93 5.09
CA SER A 133 -0.25 -3.80 4.55
C SER A 133 -1.20 -3.30 5.63
N GLY A 134 -2.39 -2.90 5.23
CA GLY A 134 -3.48 -2.57 6.15
C GLY A 134 -3.83 -3.73 7.08
N ILE A 135 -4.32 -3.42 8.27
CA ILE A 135 -4.69 -4.41 9.28
C ILE A 135 -6.03 -5.03 8.91
N THR A 136 -6.01 -6.32 8.64
CA THR A 136 -7.22 -7.14 8.39
C THR A 136 -7.47 -8.10 9.55
N ALA A 137 -8.63 -8.75 9.56
CA ALA A 137 -8.94 -9.82 10.53
C ALA A 137 -7.87 -10.93 10.56
N GLN A 138 -7.19 -11.16 9.44
CA GLN A 138 -6.11 -12.16 9.36
C GLN A 138 -4.90 -11.82 10.24
N ALA A 139 -4.64 -10.55 10.53
CA ALA A 139 -3.57 -10.12 11.42
C ALA A 139 -3.75 -10.64 12.86
N PHE A 140 -4.99 -10.93 13.24
CA PHE A 140 -5.33 -11.46 14.57
C PHE A 140 -5.44 -12.99 14.60
N LEU A 141 -5.24 -13.67 13.46
CA LEU A 141 -5.29 -15.12 13.39
C LEU A 141 -3.93 -15.74 13.67
N LYS A 142 -3.90 -16.65 14.63
CA LYS A 142 -2.72 -17.50 14.86
C LYS A 142 -2.65 -18.59 13.78
N ARG A 143 -1.52 -18.73 13.14
CA ARG A 143 -1.25 -19.79 12.17
C ARG A 143 -0.27 -20.79 12.78
N THR A 144 -0.61 -22.10 12.67
CA THR A 144 0.28 -23.18 13.06
C THR A 144 0.56 -24.01 11.82
N ALA A 145 1.84 -24.20 11.49
CA ALA A 145 2.24 -25.10 10.43
C ALA A 145 2.06 -26.54 10.91
N VAL A 146 1.39 -27.36 10.09
CA VAL A 146 1.22 -28.79 10.33
C VAL A 146 1.82 -29.53 9.13
N ALA A 147 2.79 -30.40 9.39
CA ALA A 147 3.42 -31.21 8.36
C ALA A 147 3.30 -32.69 8.70
N ARG A 148 3.03 -33.52 7.70
CA ARG A 148 3.03 -34.99 7.79
C ARG A 148 3.76 -35.53 6.57
N ALA A 149 4.77 -36.36 6.82
CA ALA A 149 5.45 -37.12 5.79
C ALA A 149 5.16 -38.62 6.01
N ASP A 150 4.98 -39.36 4.93
CA ASP A 150 5.01 -40.81 4.95
C ASP A 150 6.47 -41.31 4.83
N GLU A 151 6.65 -42.66 4.96
CA GLU A 151 7.96 -43.30 4.91
C GLU A 151 8.70 -42.97 3.59
N HIS A 152 8.02 -43.09 2.44
CA HIS A 152 8.60 -42.86 1.14
C HIS A 152 9.00 -41.36 0.95
N ALA A 153 8.23 -40.43 1.47
CA ALA A 153 8.61 -39.01 1.45
C ALA A 153 9.85 -38.75 2.32
N LEU A 154 9.92 -39.39 3.49
CA LEU A 154 11.09 -39.31 4.37
C LEU A 154 12.34 -39.89 3.72
N GLU A 155 12.24 -41.06 3.07
CA GLU A 155 13.35 -41.66 2.33
C GLU A 155 13.92 -40.73 1.26
N ARG A 156 13.04 -40.09 0.46
CA ARG A 156 13.47 -39.12 -0.56
C ARG A 156 14.16 -37.89 0.03
N MET A 157 13.72 -37.41 1.19
CA MET A 157 14.29 -36.21 1.83
C MET A 157 15.55 -36.51 2.66
N ALA A 158 15.74 -37.75 3.11
CA ALA A 158 16.78 -38.13 4.04
C ALA A 158 18.21 -37.74 3.63
N PRO A 159 18.65 -37.92 2.36
CA PRO A 159 19.98 -37.51 1.96
C PRO A 159 20.23 -36.00 2.15
N SER A 160 19.26 -35.17 1.80
CA SER A 160 19.37 -33.70 1.94
C SER A 160 19.36 -33.29 3.41
N ILE A 161 18.49 -33.90 4.23
CA ILE A 161 18.41 -33.58 5.67
C ILE A 161 19.73 -33.95 6.36
N ILE A 162 20.28 -35.11 6.06
CA ILE A 162 21.55 -35.60 6.65
C ILE A 162 22.70 -34.68 6.23
N ALA A 163 22.79 -34.33 4.94
CA ALA A 163 23.83 -33.44 4.43
C ALA A 163 23.80 -32.05 5.08
N LEU A 164 22.61 -31.45 5.22
CA LEU A 164 22.45 -30.18 5.89
C LEU A 164 22.78 -30.25 7.37
N ALA A 165 22.30 -31.29 8.07
CA ALA A 165 22.58 -31.49 9.49
C ALA A 165 24.08 -31.70 9.78
N ASP A 166 24.76 -32.46 8.93
CA ASP A 166 26.21 -32.68 9.06
C ASP A 166 26.98 -31.37 8.74
N HIS A 167 26.56 -30.60 7.73
CA HIS A 167 27.15 -29.29 7.40
C HIS A 167 27.02 -28.28 8.53
N GLU A 168 25.85 -28.21 9.16
CA GLU A 168 25.57 -27.28 10.26
C GLU A 168 26.13 -27.78 11.63
N GLY A 169 26.71 -29.00 11.68
CA GLY A 169 27.26 -29.56 12.90
C GLY A 169 26.21 -30.06 13.90
N PHE A 170 25.04 -30.50 13.42
CA PHE A 170 23.96 -31.06 14.24
C PHE A 170 23.86 -32.60 14.12
N PRO A 171 24.76 -33.39 14.73
CA PRO A 171 24.80 -34.84 14.56
C PRO A 171 23.54 -35.54 15.05
N ALA A 172 22.86 -35.03 16.04
CA ALA A 172 21.59 -35.61 16.52
C ALA A 172 20.46 -35.49 15.49
N HIS A 173 20.43 -34.41 14.69
CA HIS A 173 19.47 -34.26 13.59
C HIS A 173 19.73 -35.32 12.51
N ALA A 174 20.97 -35.51 12.09
CA ALA A 174 21.34 -36.54 11.13
C ALA A 174 21.06 -37.96 11.67
N ALA A 175 21.40 -38.24 12.92
CA ALA A 175 21.15 -39.54 13.56
C ALA A 175 19.66 -39.87 13.65
N ALA A 176 18.81 -38.88 13.91
CA ALA A 176 17.35 -39.04 13.94
C ALA A 176 16.78 -39.55 12.61
N ILE A 177 17.32 -39.08 11.50
CA ILE A 177 16.92 -39.52 10.16
C ILE A 177 17.49 -40.92 9.85
N ARG A 178 18.79 -41.13 10.07
CA ARG A 178 19.43 -42.44 9.84
C ARG A 178 18.72 -43.59 10.57
N ARG A 179 18.22 -43.34 11.79
CA ARG A 179 17.48 -44.34 12.57
C ARG A 179 16.06 -44.66 12.06
N ARG A 180 15.54 -43.86 11.15
CA ARG A 180 14.20 -44.04 10.54
C ARG A 180 14.25 -44.65 9.14
N GLN A 181 15.42 -44.94 8.64
CA GLN A 181 15.64 -45.57 7.32
C GLN A 181 15.71 -47.10 7.35
N HIS A 182 15.27 -47.72 8.46
CA HIS A 182 15.33 -49.19 8.66
C HIS A 182 13.95 -49.78 8.90
#